data_1713b8f3488d75a20bc27f40afd1b155
#
_entry.id   1713b8f3488d75a20bc27f40afd1b155
#
_cell.length_a   1.000
_cell.length_b   1.000
_cell.length_c   1.000
_cell.angle_alpha   90.00
_cell.angle_beta   90.00
_cell.angle_gamma   90.00
#
_symmetry.space_group_name_H-M   'P 1'
#
loop_
_entity.id
_entity.type
_entity.pdbx_description
1 polymer ?
#
loop_
_entity_poly.entity_id
_entity_poly.type
_entity_poly.pdbx_seq_one_letter_code
_entity_poly.pdbx_strand_id
1 'polypeptide(L)' 'MFNSTEAIRNYLTQTDDGSLFSINEFLDYASYENAKKIVQRLEKNGELVRIIDGVYSKPKISKLLNKPV' A
#
# COMPACT_ATOMS: atom_id res chain seq x y z
N MET A 1 2.91 -17.32 -11.35
CA MET A 1 3.48 -16.91 -10.25
C MET A 1 3.25 -15.51 -10.07
N PHE A 2 2.84 -15.06 -8.96
CA PHE A 2 2.61 -13.70 -8.80
C PHE A 2 3.75 -13.11 -8.09
N ASN A 3 4.00 -11.83 -8.27
CA ASN A 3 5.11 -11.18 -7.64
C ASN A 3 4.66 -10.50 -6.38
N SER A 4 5.63 -10.03 -5.59
CA SER A 4 5.34 -9.43 -4.31
C SER A 4 4.49 -8.18 -4.42
N THR A 5 4.68 -7.42 -5.47
CA THR A 5 3.91 -6.21 -5.65
C THR A 5 2.42 -6.54 -5.80
N GLU A 6 2.10 -7.56 -6.57
CA GLU A 6 0.71 -7.93 -6.73
C GLU A 6 0.15 -8.50 -5.46
N ALA A 7 0.93 -9.27 -4.72
CA ALA A 7 0.46 -9.82 -3.47
C ALA A 7 0.09 -8.70 -2.50
N ILE A 8 0.93 -7.69 -2.41
CA ILE A 8 0.68 -6.58 -1.51
C ILE A 8 -0.51 -5.78 -2.00
N ARG A 9 -0.64 -5.55 -3.30
CA ARG A 9 -1.78 -4.82 -3.81
C ARG A 9 -3.09 -5.57 -3.56
N ASN A 10 -3.07 -6.89 -3.70
CA ASN A 10 -4.27 -7.65 -3.43
C ASN A 10 -4.65 -7.56 -1.97
N TYR A 11 -3.66 -7.59 -1.09
CA TYR A 11 -3.92 -7.45 0.33
C TYR A 11 -4.58 -6.11 0.61
N LEU A 12 -4.06 -5.04 0.00
CA LEU A 12 -4.61 -3.72 0.22
C LEU A 12 -6.02 -3.59 -0.36
N THR A 13 -6.27 -4.29 -1.44
CA THR A 13 -7.60 -4.21 -2.05
C THR A 13 -8.66 -4.79 -1.13
N GLN A 14 -8.28 -5.73 -0.30
CA GLN A 14 -9.23 -6.37 0.59
C GLN A 14 -9.41 -5.64 1.90
N THR A 15 -8.70 -4.57 2.13
CA THR A 15 -8.82 -3.83 3.37
C THR A 15 -9.66 -2.59 3.17
N ASP A 16 -10.18 -2.04 4.26
CA ASP A 16 -11.01 -0.86 4.17
C ASP A 16 -10.19 0.40 4.00
N ASP A 17 -10.77 1.40 3.39
CA ASP A 17 -10.10 2.68 3.27
C ASP A 17 -9.86 3.22 4.67
N GLY A 18 -8.74 3.85 4.85
CA GLY A 18 -8.40 4.39 6.16
C GLY A 18 -7.67 3.43 7.07
N SER A 19 -7.50 2.17 6.63
CA SER A 19 -6.80 1.21 7.46
C SER A 19 -5.35 1.57 7.59
N LEU A 20 -4.75 1.19 8.70
CA LEU A 20 -3.34 1.44 8.93
C LEU A 20 -2.53 0.16 8.70
N PHE A 21 -1.36 0.31 8.13
CA PHE A 21 -0.52 -0.83 7.83
C PHE A 21 0.90 -0.54 8.26
N SER A 22 1.62 -1.53 8.73
CA SER A 22 3.03 -1.34 9.01
C SER A 22 3.79 -2.17 8.00
N ILE A 23 5.04 -1.85 7.78
CA ILE A 23 5.84 -2.60 6.84
C ILE A 23 5.93 -4.05 7.27
N ASN A 24 5.89 -4.31 8.56
CA ASN A 24 5.97 -5.67 9.05
C ASN A 24 4.86 -6.55 8.50
N GLU A 25 3.71 -5.99 8.21
CA GLU A 25 2.61 -6.77 7.68
C GLU A 25 2.92 -7.28 6.29
N PHE A 26 3.78 -6.62 5.58
CA PHE A 26 4.09 -7.01 4.22
C PHE A 26 5.25 -7.99 4.15
N LEU A 27 5.87 -8.29 5.28
CA LEU A 27 6.99 -9.21 5.29
C LEU A 27 6.58 -10.63 4.97
N ASP A 28 5.30 -10.90 5.02
CA ASP A 28 4.81 -12.22 4.65
C ASP A 28 4.84 -12.36 3.12
N TYR A 29 4.95 -11.27 2.41
CA TYR A 29 4.89 -11.27 0.95
C TYR A 29 6.23 -10.94 0.30
N ALA A 30 7.10 -10.30 1.04
CA ALA A 30 8.38 -9.86 0.46
C ALA A 30 9.37 -9.60 1.57
N SER A 31 10.66 -9.60 1.24
CA SER A 31 11.67 -9.30 2.24
C SER A 31 11.50 -7.84 2.64
N TYR A 32 12.11 -7.45 3.74
CA TYR A 32 11.97 -6.10 4.25
C TYR A 32 12.37 -5.07 3.20
N GLU A 33 13.48 -5.28 2.53
CA GLU A 33 13.92 -4.34 1.53
C GLU A 33 12.96 -4.24 0.36
N ASN A 34 12.46 -5.36 -0.09
CA ASN A 34 11.53 -5.33 -1.19
C ASN A 34 10.19 -4.73 -0.76
N ALA A 35 9.73 -5.07 0.42
CA ALA A 35 8.50 -4.52 0.93
C ALA A 35 8.60 -3.01 1.02
N LYS A 36 9.75 -2.52 1.48
CA LYS A 36 9.95 -1.10 1.61
C LYS A 36 9.90 -0.43 0.25
N LYS A 37 10.53 -1.02 -0.76
CA LYS A 37 10.52 -0.44 -2.08
C LYS A 37 9.12 -0.43 -2.67
N ILE A 38 8.38 -1.51 -2.47
CA ILE A 38 7.04 -1.59 -2.99
C ILE A 38 6.15 -0.55 -2.35
N VAL A 39 6.25 -0.42 -1.03
CA VAL A 39 5.45 0.54 -0.31
C VAL A 39 5.78 1.96 -0.75
N GLN A 40 7.05 2.25 -0.96
CA GLN A 40 7.44 3.58 -1.41
C GLN A 40 6.87 3.86 -2.79
N ARG A 41 6.83 2.85 -3.64
CA ARG A 41 6.28 3.04 -4.95
C ARG A 41 4.78 3.28 -4.88
N LEU A 42 4.07 2.56 -4.01
CA LEU A 42 2.66 2.76 -3.85
C LEU A 42 2.37 4.15 -3.28
N GLU A 43 3.24 4.62 -2.39
CA GLU A 43 3.09 5.93 -1.84
C GLU A 43 3.25 6.98 -2.94
N LYS A 44 4.22 6.80 -3.81
CA LYS A 44 4.43 7.74 -4.86
C LYS A 44 3.28 7.75 -5.82
N ASN A 45 2.61 6.64 -6.01
CA ASN A 45 1.47 6.57 -6.90
C ASN A 45 0.18 7.04 -6.25
N GLY A 46 0.23 7.37 -4.98
CA GLY A 46 -0.98 7.82 -4.29
C GLY A 46 -1.84 6.71 -3.73
N GLU A 47 -1.35 5.47 -3.77
CA GLU A 47 -2.13 4.36 -3.25
C GLU A 47 -1.96 4.18 -1.77
N LEU A 48 -0.92 4.75 -1.18
CA LEU A 48 -0.70 4.72 0.25
C LEU A 48 -0.19 6.07 0.70
N VAL A 49 -0.43 6.40 1.96
CA VAL A 49 0.04 7.65 2.52
C VAL A 49 0.84 7.31 3.76
N ARG A 50 2.01 7.84 3.89
CA ARG A 50 2.83 7.57 5.06
C ARG A 50 2.37 8.44 6.23
N ILE A 51 2.10 7.81 7.34
CA ILE A 51 1.67 8.51 8.54
C ILE A 51 2.88 8.83 9.40
N ILE A 52 3.70 7.80 9.64
CA ILE A 52 4.95 8.00 10.35
C ILE A 52 5.87 6.95 9.77
N ASP A 53 7.12 6.93 10.18
CA ASP A 53 8.06 5.99 9.64
C ASP A 53 7.56 4.59 9.84
N GLY A 54 7.46 3.85 8.78
CA GLY A 54 7.04 2.46 8.83
C GLY A 54 5.55 2.22 8.94
N VAL A 55 4.74 3.26 9.01
CA VAL A 55 3.29 3.10 9.11
C VAL A 55 2.61 3.85 8.00
N TYR A 56 1.74 3.18 7.28
CA TYR A 56 1.07 3.75 6.13
C TYR A 56 -0.43 3.57 6.24
N SER A 57 -1.17 4.36 5.51
CA SER A 57 -2.62 4.28 5.53
C SER A 57 -3.13 4.26 4.10
N LYS A 58 -4.26 3.61 3.89
CA LYS A 58 -4.88 3.57 2.58
C LYS A 58 -5.84 4.76 2.50
N PRO A 59 -5.58 5.70 1.63
CA PRO A 59 -6.41 6.91 1.57
C PRO A 59 -7.76 6.62 0.94
N LYS A 60 -8.73 7.45 1.30
CA LYS A 60 -10.02 7.27 0.78
C LYS A 60 -10.24 8.15 -0.34
N ILE A 61 -9.49 8.20 -1.35
CA ILE A 61 -9.73 9.17 -2.33
C ILE A 61 -10.16 8.64 -3.55
N SER A 62 -10.13 7.41 -3.64
CA SER A 62 -10.27 6.85 -4.87
C SER A 62 -11.36 7.22 -5.70
N LYS A 63 -12.50 7.22 -5.21
CA LYS A 63 -13.57 7.47 -5.99
C LYS A 63 -13.64 8.80 -6.49
N LEU A 64 -13.52 9.72 -5.69
CA LEU A 64 -13.63 11.07 -6.07
C LEU A 64 -12.61 11.50 -7.02
N LEU A 65 -11.42 11.19 -6.78
CA LEU A 65 -10.41 11.66 -7.61
C LEU A 65 -10.38 10.98 -8.90
N ASN A 66 -10.91 9.86 -8.96
CA ASN A 66 -10.97 9.19 -10.13
C ASN A 66 -11.71 9.85 -11.09
N LYS A 67 -12.48 10.63 -10.74
CA LYS A 67 -13.25 11.24 -11.54
C LYS A 67 -12.49 12.03 -12.27
N PRO A 68 -12.39 12.03 -13.23
CA PRO A 68 -11.57 12.70 -13.91
C PRO A 68 -11.92 13.87 -14.03
N VAL A 69 -11.94 14.04 -13.80
CA VAL A 69 -12.26 15.01 -13.90
C VAL A 69 -12.06 15.60 -14.53
#